data_9ef3884606383600b33f6350ef99830f
#
_entry.id   9ef3884606383600b33f6350ef99830f
#
_cell.length_a   1.000
_cell.length_b   1.000
_cell.length_c   1.000
_cell.angle_alpha   90.00
_cell.angle_beta   90.00
_cell.angle_gamma   90.00
#
_symmetry.space_group_name_H-M   'P 1'
#
loop_
_entity.id
_entity.type
_entity.pdbx_description
1 polymer ?
#
loop_
_entity_poly.entity_id
_entity_poly.type
_entity_poly.pdbx_seq_one_letter_code
_entity_poly.pdbx_strand_id
1 'polypeptide(L)'
;VNIMAFLMKQTRVGVRLVEKAGPIVETKLSDTYISLFLLAVCCGMLMYIAVATFKKQPNILGTIAVFLCVSVFILAGFEHCIANMFYFGLVSTPTKYAVPLLIMILGNSTGGILLCKLTQHVQIQKNSENA
;
A
#
# COMPACT_ATOMS: atom_id res chain seq x y z
N VAL A 1 10.81 1.20 -9.32
CA VAL A 1 10.59 -0.06 -8.58
C VAL A 1 11.04 -1.26 -9.41
N ASN A 2 10.60 -1.40 -10.67
CA ASN A 2 10.96 -2.54 -11.52
C ASN A 2 12.45 -2.63 -11.83
N ILE A 3 13.15 -1.49 -12.00
CA ILE A 3 14.62 -1.47 -12.16
C ILE A 3 15.30 -2.05 -10.92
N MET A 4 14.84 -1.69 -9.72
CA MET A 4 15.36 -2.24 -8.47
C MET A 4 15.12 -3.76 -8.38
N ALA A 5 13.92 -4.23 -8.75
CA ALA A 5 13.62 -5.65 -8.79
C ALA A 5 14.54 -6.40 -9.76
N PHE A 6 14.80 -5.82 -10.93
CA PHE A 6 15.75 -6.38 -11.91
C PHE A 6 17.19 -6.46 -11.36
N LEU A 7 17.67 -5.37 -10.75
CA LEU A 7 19.00 -5.34 -10.14
C LEU A 7 19.13 -6.35 -8.99
N MET A 8 18.10 -6.45 -8.14
CA MET A 8 18.10 -7.42 -7.04
C MET A 8 18.15 -8.87 -7.51
N LYS A 9 17.53 -9.20 -8.64
CA LYS A 9 17.65 -10.54 -9.25
C LYS A 9 19.09 -10.93 -9.59
N GLN A 10 19.94 -9.97 -9.92
CA GLN A 10 21.36 -10.23 -10.26
C GLN A 10 22.22 -10.47 -9.02
N THR A 11 21.67 -10.27 -7.82
CA THR A 11 22.42 -10.44 -6.59
C THR A 11 22.33 -11.88 -6.05
N ARG A 12 23.29 -12.24 -5.21
CA ARG A 12 23.30 -13.53 -4.48
C ARG A 12 22.01 -13.78 -3.68
N VAL A 13 21.34 -12.71 -3.24
CA VAL A 13 20.08 -12.77 -2.48
C VAL A 13 18.87 -12.91 -3.41
N GLY A 14 19.01 -12.55 -4.69
CA GLY A 14 17.93 -12.53 -5.66
C GLY A 14 17.20 -13.85 -5.82
N VAL A 15 17.94 -14.97 -5.85
CA VAL A 15 17.34 -16.32 -5.95
C VAL A 15 16.37 -16.57 -4.79
N ARG A 16 16.78 -16.27 -3.56
CA ARG A 16 15.94 -16.45 -2.35
C ARG A 16 14.74 -15.51 -2.36
N LEU A 17 14.91 -14.28 -2.88
CA LEU A 17 13.82 -13.32 -2.99
C LEU A 17 12.77 -13.78 -3.99
N VAL A 18 13.19 -14.27 -5.15
CA VAL A 18 12.27 -14.80 -6.18
C VAL A 18 11.52 -16.02 -5.65
N GLU A 19 12.21 -16.96 -4.98
CA GLU A 19 11.62 -18.15 -4.38
C GLU A 19 10.52 -17.78 -3.35
N LYS A 20 10.80 -16.82 -2.47
CA LYS A 20 9.83 -16.37 -1.47
C LYS A 20 8.71 -15.49 -2.05
N ALA A 21 9.00 -14.70 -3.07
CA ALA A 21 8.01 -13.85 -3.72
C ALA A 21 7.03 -14.64 -4.60
N GLY A 22 7.46 -15.79 -5.14
CA GLY A 22 6.63 -16.60 -6.04
C GLY A 22 5.25 -16.92 -5.49
N PRO A 23 5.12 -17.61 -4.34
CA PRO A 23 3.82 -17.94 -3.74
C PRO A 23 2.97 -16.71 -3.42
N ILE A 24 3.61 -15.62 -2.96
CA ILE A 24 2.91 -14.35 -2.67
C ILE A 24 2.30 -13.76 -3.94
N VAL A 25 3.08 -13.71 -5.02
CA VAL A 25 2.61 -13.19 -6.31
C VAL A 25 1.51 -14.06 -6.90
N GLU A 26 1.62 -15.36 -6.81
CA GLU A 26 0.61 -16.30 -7.29
C GLU A 26 -0.72 -16.12 -6.56
N THR A 27 -0.70 -16.02 -5.23
CA THR A 27 -1.89 -15.73 -4.42
C THR A 27 -2.55 -14.43 -4.86
N LYS A 28 -1.77 -13.36 -5.06
CA LYS A 28 -2.30 -12.06 -5.46
C LYS A 28 -2.85 -12.04 -6.89
N LEU A 29 -2.24 -12.77 -7.81
CA LEU A 29 -2.69 -12.84 -9.21
C LEU A 29 -3.90 -13.77 -9.38
N SER A 30 -4.15 -14.69 -8.45
CA SER A 30 -5.32 -15.57 -8.45
C SER A 30 -6.52 -14.99 -7.67
N ASP A 31 -6.32 -13.87 -6.94
CA ASP A 31 -7.39 -13.23 -6.18
C ASP A 31 -8.38 -12.49 -7.10
N THR A 32 -9.59 -12.27 -6.59
CA THR A 32 -10.62 -11.53 -7.34
C THR A 32 -10.30 -10.04 -7.39
N TYR A 33 -10.65 -9.38 -8.46
CA TYR A 33 -10.42 -7.94 -8.64
C TYR A 33 -11.12 -7.09 -7.56
N ILE A 34 -12.27 -7.55 -7.06
CA ILE A 34 -13.00 -6.89 -5.97
C ILE A 34 -12.22 -6.99 -4.67
N SER A 35 -11.69 -8.16 -4.34
CA SER A 35 -10.84 -8.38 -3.16
C SER A 35 -9.59 -7.49 -3.22
N LEU A 36 -8.86 -7.51 -4.34
CA LEU A 36 -7.68 -6.67 -4.55
C LEU A 36 -8.00 -5.18 -4.36
N PHE A 37 -9.14 -4.72 -4.91
CA PHE A 37 -9.57 -3.33 -4.77
C PHE A 37 -9.87 -2.96 -3.31
N LEU A 38 -10.66 -3.77 -2.59
CA LEU A 38 -11.03 -3.51 -1.20
C LEU A 38 -9.82 -3.52 -0.26
N LEU A 39 -8.93 -4.51 -0.42
CA LEU A 39 -7.68 -4.59 0.35
C LEU A 39 -6.77 -3.39 0.06
N ALA A 40 -6.76 -2.92 -1.19
CA ALA A 40 -6.03 -1.71 -1.57
C ALA A 40 -6.66 -0.45 -0.97
N VAL A 41 -7.99 -0.32 -0.91
CA VAL A 41 -8.67 0.80 -0.24
C VAL A 41 -8.27 0.87 1.24
N CYS A 42 -8.31 -0.25 1.95
CA CYS A 42 -7.86 -0.32 3.35
C CYS A 42 -6.40 0.11 3.52
N CYS A 43 -5.52 -0.33 2.64
CA CYS A 43 -4.12 0.10 2.64
C CYS A 43 -3.99 1.61 2.41
N GLY A 44 -4.72 2.16 1.45
CA GLY A 44 -4.72 3.60 1.15
C GLY A 44 -5.16 4.45 2.34
N MET A 45 -6.16 3.99 3.10
CA MET A 45 -6.60 4.64 4.35
C MET A 45 -5.48 4.65 5.39
N LEU A 46 -4.81 3.51 5.64
CA LEU A 46 -3.71 3.43 6.60
C LEU A 46 -2.52 4.32 6.20
N MET A 47 -2.18 4.36 4.92
CA MET A 47 -1.12 5.23 4.41
C MET A 47 -1.47 6.70 4.59
N TYR A 48 -2.73 7.10 4.39
CA TYR A 48 -3.18 8.47 4.69
C TYR A 48 -3.03 8.79 6.18
N ILE A 49 -3.46 7.90 7.09
CA ILE A 49 -3.32 8.09 8.54
C ILE A 49 -1.85 8.27 8.90
N ALA A 50 -0.96 7.41 8.41
CA ALA A 50 0.47 7.48 8.66
C ALA A 50 1.05 8.85 8.29
N VAL A 51 0.81 9.27 7.04
CA VAL A 51 1.34 10.55 6.51
C VAL A 51 0.71 11.75 7.22
N ALA A 52 -0.61 11.76 7.44
CA ALA A 52 -1.32 12.86 8.09
C ALA A 52 -0.89 13.03 9.54
N THR A 53 -0.71 11.93 10.27
CA THR A 53 -0.25 11.96 11.67
C THR A 53 1.18 12.46 11.76
N PHE A 54 2.08 11.96 10.91
CA PHE A 54 3.47 12.41 10.88
C PHE A 54 3.60 13.89 10.52
N LYS A 55 2.80 14.39 9.57
CA LYS A 55 2.80 15.83 9.21
C LYS A 55 2.33 16.73 10.35
N LYS A 56 1.36 16.26 11.15
CA LYS A 56 0.86 17.02 12.32
C LYS A 56 1.81 16.98 13.50
N GLN A 57 2.50 15.86 13.69
CA GLN A 57 3.42 15.63 14.81
C GLN A 57 4.71 14.95 14.28
N PRO A 58 5.64 15.72 13.73
CA PRO A 58 6.91 15.20 13.22
C PRO A 58 7.90 14.91 14.37
N ASN A 59 7.49 14.06 15.30
CA ASN A 59 8.22 13.65 16.49
C ASN A 59 8.14 12.13 16.65
N ILE A 60 8.55 11.62 17.80
CA ILE A 60 8.57 10.17 18.09
C ILE A 60 7.17 9.55 17.97
N LEU A 61 6.09 10.27 18.35
CA LEU A 61 4.72 9.77 18.25
C LEU A 61 4.28 9.62 16.80
N GLY A 62 4.60 10.61 15.94
CA GLY A 62 4.34 10.51 14.51
C GLY A 62 5.12 9.35 13.86
N THR A 63 6.37 9.13 14.26
CA THR A 63 7.19 8.01 13.79
C THR A 63 6.58 6.66 14.22
N ILE A 64 6.13 6.53 15.46
CA ILE A 64 5.45 5.33 15.94
C ILE A 64 4.17 5.07 15.14
N ALA A 65 3.37 6.11 14.87
CA ALA A 65 2.15 5.97 14.08
C ALA A 65 2.43 5.45 12.67
N VAL A 66 3.47 5.95 11.99
CA VAL A 66 3.90 5.44 10.68
C VAL A 66 4.29 3.96 10.78
N PHE A 67 5.12 3.61 11.78
CA PHE A 67 5.55 2.23 11.98
C PHE A 67 4.37 1.29 12.22
N LEU A 68 3.41 1.68 13.06
CA LEU A 68 2.21 0.89 13.34
C LEU A 68 1.34 0.71 12.10
N CYS A 69 1.06 1.78 11.34
CA CYS A 69 0.27 1.70 10.11
C CYS A 69 0.91 0.78 9.07
N VAL A 70 2.24 0.88 8.90
CA VAL A 70 2.99 0.01 7.98
C VAL A 70 2.93 -1.45 8.45
N SER A 71 3.14 -1.70 9.74
CA SER A 71 3.07 -3.04 10.32
C SER A 71 1.68 -3.66 10.14
N VAL A 72 0.63 -2.89 10.39
CA VAL A 72 -0.77 -3.35 10.24
C VAL A 72 -1.06 -3.74 8.80
N PHE A 73 -0.72 -2.90 7.81
CA PHE A 73 -1.04 -3.27 6.42
C PHE A 73 -0.27 -4.49 5.93
N ILE A 74 0.97 -4.68 6.40
CA ILE A 74 1.77 -5.88 6.06
C ILE A 74 1.17 -7.14 6.69
N LEU A 75 0.87 -7.08 7.99
CA LEU A 75 0.34 -8.23 8.75
C LEU A 75 -1.09 -8.60 8.33
N ALA A 76 -1.92 -7.61 7.99
CA ALA A 76 -3.27 -7.83 7.51
C ALA A 76 -3.33 -8.30 6.03
N GLY A 77 -2.20 -8.29 5.31
CA GLY A 77 -2.16 -8.66 3.90
C GLY A 77 -2.82 -7.65 2.97
N PHE A 78 -2.89 -6.38 3.35
CA PHE A 78 -3.47 -5.33 2.51
C PHE A 78 -2.61 -5.06 1.27
N GLU A 79 -3.27 -4.60 0.19
CA GLU A 79 -2.63 -4.46 -1.12
C GLU A 79 -2.02 -3.07 -1.31
N HIS A 80 -0.70 -2.97 -1.15
CA HIS A 80 0.06 -1.74 -1.41
C HIS A 80 0.66 -1.78 -2.82
N CYS A 81 0.21 -0.91 -3.71
CA CYS A 81 0.59 -0.94 -5.13
C CYS A 81 2.11 -0.86 -5.36
N ILE A 82 2.85 -0.03 -4.62
CA ILE A 82 4.30 0.12 -4.78
C ILE A 82 5.05 -1.13 -4.32
N ALA A 83 4.66 -1.73 -3.19
CA ALA A 83 5.26 -2.98 -2.71
C ALA A 83 4.97 -4.13 -3.69
N ASN A 84 3.73 -4.22 -4.18
CA ASN A 84 3.35 -5.25 -5.15
C ASN A 84 4.06 -5.09 -6.49
N MET A 85 4.31 -3.87 -6.95
CA MET A 85 5.12 -3.61 -8.13
C MET A 85 6.55 -4.21 -8.01
N PHE A 86 7.12 -4.20 -6.80
CA PHE A 86 8.41 -4.84 -6.56
C PHE A 86 8.30 -6.36 -6.61
N TYR A 87 7.32 -6.97 -5.91
CA TYR A 87 7.12 -8.43 -5.94
C TYR A 87 6.81 -8.94 -7.33
N PHE A 88 5.92 -8.25 -8.06
CA PHE A 88 5.60 -8.60 -9.45
C PHE A 88 6.81 -8.49 -10.37
N GLY A 89 7.63 -7.44 -10.21
CA GLY A 89 8.87 -7.26 -10.96
C GLY A 89 9.92 -8.35 -10.70
N LEU A 90 9.87 -9.01 -9.54
CA LEU A 90 10.74 -10.15 -9.22
C LEU A 90 10.32 -11.43 -9.94
N VAL A 91 9.02 -11.68 -10.13
CA VAL A 91 8.53 -13.02 -10.47
C VAL A 91 7.79 -13.05 -11.81
N SER A 92 7.01 -12.03 -12.13
CA SER A 92 6.05 -12.05 -13.26
C SER A 92 6.46 -11.17 -14.43
N THR A 93 5.85 -11.43 -15.58
CA THR A 93 5.92 -10.56 -16.75
C THR A 93 4.95 -9.37 -16.61
N PRO A 94 5.30 -8.18 -17.13
CA PRO A 94 4.46 -6.98 -17.02
C PRO A 94 3.00 -7.17 -17.48
N THR A 95 2.79 -7.97 -18.51
CA THR A 95 1.45 -8.26 -19.07
C THR A 95 0.52 -8.96 -18.08
N LYS A 96 1.05 -9.80 -17.18
CA LYS A 96 0.25 -10.57 -16.22
C LYS A 96 -0.24 -9.74 -15.03
N TYR A 97 0.53 -8.73 -14.61
CA TYR A 97 0.19 -7.95 -13.42
C TYR A 97 -0.31 -6.53 -13.71
N ALA A 98 -0.36 -6.12 -14.98
CA ALA A 98 -0.77 -4.76 -15.34
C ALA A 98 -2.18 -4.42 -14.82
N VAL A 99 -3.16 -5.29 -15.05
CA VAL A 99 -4.55 -5.07 -14.61
C VAL A 99 -4.67 -5.15 -13.09
N PRO A 100 -4.20 -6.20 -12.38
CA PRO A 100 -4.19 -6.22 -10.91
C PRO A 100 -3.53 -4.98 -10.30
N LEU A 101 -2.39 -4.56 -10.83
CA LEU A 101 -1.68 -3.38 -10.33
C LEU A 101 -2.48 -2.08 -10.51
N LEU A 102 -3.15 -1.90 -11.65
CA LEU A 102 -4.04 -0.74 -11.88
C LEU A 102 -5.18 -0.72 -10.86
N ILE A 103 -5.80 -1.86 -10.58
CA ILE A 103 -6.85 -1.98 -9.58
C ILE A 103 -6.34 -1.61 -8.18
N MET A 104 -5.15 -2.05 -7.81
CA MET A 104 -4.52 -1.69 -6.53
C MET A 104 -4.21 -0.19 -6.46
N ILE A 105 -3.73 0.44 -7.55
CA ILE A 105 -3.48 1.88 -7.61
C ILE A 105 -4.79 2.66 -7.39
N LEU A 106 -5.86 2.27 -8.08
CA LEU A 106 -7.18 2.88 -7.93
C LEU A 106 -7.72 2.71 -6.50
N GLY A 107 -7.58 1.51 -5.91
CA GLY A 107 -7.98 1.24 -4.54
C GLY A 107 -7.20 2.08 -3.52
N ASN A 108 -5.86 2.09 -3.59
CA ASN A 108 -5.02 2.91 -2.69
C ASN A 108 -5.39 4.40 -2.79
N SER A 109 -5.60 4.92 -4.01
CA SER A 109 -5.99 6.30 -4.24
C SER A 109 -7.38 6.60 -3.65
N THR A 110 -8.35 5.72 -3.89
CA THR A 110 -9.71 5.85 -3.36
C THR A 110 -9.71 5.88 -1.83
N GLY A 111 -9.00 4.97 -1.18
CA GLY A 111 -8.89 4.90 0.28
C GLY A 111 -8.28 6.17 0.88
N GLY A 112 -7.19 6.65 0.31
CA GLY A 112 -6.52 7.88 0.75
C GLY A 112 -7.40 9.12 0.58
N ILE A 113 -8.06 9.28 -0.58
CA ILE A 113 -8.95 10.41 -0.86
C ILE A 113 -10.19 10.39 0.04
N LEU A 114 -10.81 9.23 0.21
CA LEU A 114 -12.00 9.06 1.04
C LEU A 114 -11.72 9.52 2.47
N LEU A 115 -10.64 9.03 3.07
CA LEU A 115 -10.30 9.37 4.44
C LEU A 115 -9.85 10.83 4.59
N CYS A 116 -9.16 11.37 3.57
CA CYS A 116 -8.81 12.79 3.53
C CYS A 116 -10.06 13.68 3.59
N LYS A 117 -11.06 13.40 2.74
CA LYS A 117 -12.31 14.17 2.72
C LYS A 117 -13.10 14.04 4.00
N LEU A 118 -13.20 12.84 4.57
CA LEU A 118 -13.87 12.61 5.86
C LEU A 118 -13.20 13.42 6.98
N THR A 119 -11.88 13.40 7.04
CA THR A 119 -11.13 14.15 8.06
C THR A 119 -11.31 15.66 7.91
N GLN A 120 -11.32 16.17 6.67
CA GLN A 120 -11.57 17.59 6.41
C GLN A 120 -12.99 18.00 6.83
N HIS A 121 -14.00 17.19 6.51
CA HIS A 121 -15.39 17.46 6.87
C HIS A 121 -15.57 17.56 8.40
N VAL A 122 -15.01 16.61 9.14
CA VAL A 122 -15.04 16.62 10.62
C VAL A 122 -14.34 17.86 11.20
N GLN A 123 -13.23 18.30 10.60
CA GLN A 123 -12.54 19.52 11.06
C GLN A 123 -13.37 20.78 10.83
N ILE A 124 -14.07 20.89 9.71
CA ILE A 124 -14.94 22.03 9.39
C ILE A 124 -16.12 22.09 10.39
N GLN A 125 -16.77 20.97 10.66
CA GLN A 125 -17.86 20.91 11.65
C GLN A 125 -17.39 21.34 13.04
N LYS A 126 -16.27 20.82 13.52
CA LYS A 126 -15.71 21.18 14.82
C LYS A 126 -15.37 22.67 14.94
N ASN A 127 -14.90 23.29 13.85
CA ASN A 127 -14.59 24.72 13.84
C ASN A 127 -15.87 25.57 13.86
N SER A 128 -16.97 25.13 13.24
CA SER A 128 -18.25 25.83 13.26
C SER A 128 -18.99 25.70 14.60
N GLU A 129 -18.77 24.65 15.36
CA GLU A 129 -19.33 24.48 16.72
C GLU A 129 -18.59 25.32 17.78
N ASN A 130 -17.34 25.70 17.51
CA ASN A 130 -16.52 26.49 18.43
C ASN A 130 -16.50 28.00 18.09
N ALA A 131 -17.20 28.43 17.05
CA ALA A 131 -17.33 29.81 16.61
C ALA A 131 -18.67 30.42 17.05
#